data_1b847de1552b5657f4546c8826117081
#
_entry.id   1b847de1552b5657f4546c8826117081
#
_cell.length_a   1.000
_cell.length_b   1.000
_cell.length_c   1.000
_cell.angle_alpha   90.00
_cell.angle_beta   90.00
_cell.angle_gamma   90.00
#
_symmetry.space_group_name_H-M   'P 1'
#
loop_
_entity.id
_entity.type
_entity.pdbx_description
1 polymer ?
#
loop_
_entity_poly.entity_id
_entity_poly.type
_entity_poly.pdbx_seq_one_letter_code
_entity_poly.pdbx_strand_id
1 'polypeptide(L)'
;MIDKNLIINWIRSYFEENGNENTKAIIGISGGKDSTIAAALCVEALGKDRVVGVLMPQGEQDDIADAYRVIRHLGIEYHEINIDTACFNIYKNMINSGIDIHFVNTPVVQTNLPARIRMTTLYGVAAALGGRVCNTSNYSEVYVGYSTKWGDGVGDFAPLRNFFVSEVIDLGRQLNLPEDLIIKTPSDGMSGKTDEENMGITYEEIEKYLKGGHVSRKQALKIIDRHTKAVHKTINIPSCPRS
;
A
#
# COMPACT_ATOMS: atom_id res chain seq x y z
N MET A 1 19.67 0.62 13.21
CA MET A 1 18.24 0.53 13.62
C MET A 1 17.64 1.90 13.36
N ILE A 2 16.51 1.95 12.67
CA ILE A 2 15.82 3.23 12.37
C ILE A 2 15.07 3.64 13.63
N ASP A 3 15.13 4.94 13.96
CA ASP A 3 14.37 5.50 15.08
C ASP A 3 12.95 5.84 14.61
N LYS A 4 11.92 5.21 15.19
CA LYS A 4 10.51 5.52 14.92
C LYS A 4 10.18 7.00 15.10
N ASN A 5 10.86 7.69 16.01
CA ASN A 5 10.60 9.09 16.30
C ASN A 5 10.91 10.01 15.10
N LEU A 6 11.88 9.63 14.25
CA LEU A 6 12.14 10.35 13.01
C LEU A 6 10.89 10.40 12.11
N ILE A 7 10.23 9.25 11.95
CA ILE A 7 9.05 9.13 11.09
C ILE A 7 7.84 9.81 11.74
N ILE A 8 7.67 9.62 13.05
CA ILE A 8 6.59 10.26 13.83
C ILE A 8 6.67 11.79 13.70
N ASN A 9 7.86 12.37 13.90
CA ASN A 9 8.07 13.80 13.77
C ASN A 9 7.86 14.29 12.34
N TRP A 10 8.30 13.52 11.33
CA TRP A 10 8.06 13.84 9.93
C TRP A 10 6.55 13.84 9.60
N ILE A 11 5.77 12.88 10.11
CA ILE A 11 4.30 12.87 9.94
C ILE A 11 3.68 14.12 10.58
N ARG A 12 4.10 14.50 11.78
CA ARG A 12 3.61 15.73 12.44
C ARG A 12 3.86 16.96 11.59
N SER A 13 5.11 17.16 11.15
CA SER A 13 5.48 18.30 10.29
C SER A 13 4.67 18.29 8.98
N TYR A 14 4.49 17.13 8.35
CA TYR A 14 3.67 17.03 7.15
C TYR A 14 2.23 17.53 7.37
N PHE A 15 1.59 17.15 8.48
CA PHE A 15 0.22 17.58 8.79
C PHE A 15 0.12 19.03 9.28
N GLU A 16 1.17 19.59 9.86
CA GLU A 16 1.28 21.01 10.17
C GLU A 16 1.39 21.86 8.91
N GLU A 17 2.17 21.42 7.92
CA GLU A 17 2.39 22.14 6.66
C GLU A 17 1.24 21.97 5.66
N ASN A 18 0.58 20.80 5.63
CA ASN A 18 -0.37 20.41 4.58
C ASN A 18 -1.80 20.19 5.10
N GLY A 19 -2.10 20.63 6.31
CA GLY A 19 -3.40 20.46 6.94
C GLY A 19 -3.65 21.46 8.06
N ASN A 20 -4.39 21.00 9.05
CA ASN A 20 -4.66 21.69 10.29
C ASN A 20 -4.88 20.66 11.42
N GLU A 21 -5.20 21.12 12.61
CA GLU A 21 -5.43 20.27 13.80
C GLU A 21 -6.53 19.22 13.65
N ASN A 22 -7.47 19.44 12.71
CA ASN A 22 -8.61 18.55 12.44
C ASN A 22 -8.37 17.63 11.24
N THR A 23 -7.30 17.86 10.46
CA THR A 23 -7.01 17.04 9.26
C THR A 23 -6.68 15.61 9.67
N LYS A 24 -7.40 14.63 9.12
CA LYS A 24 -7.29 13.22 9.44
C LYS A 24 -6.32 12.48 8.50
N ALA A 25 -5.64 11.46 9.00
CA ALA A 25 -4.93 10.47 8.17
C ALA A 25 -5.92 9.36 7.77
N ILE A 26 -6.12 9.15 6.47
CA ILE A 26 -7.02 8.14 5.92
C ILE A 26 -6.16 6.99 5.38
N ILE A 27 -6.36 5.79 5.91
CA ILE A 27 -5.47 4.65 5.66
C ILE A 27 -6.28 3.42 5.25
N GLY A 28 -5.95 2.82 4.12
CA GLY A 28 -6.47 1.50 3.76
C GLY A 28 -5.88 0.42 4.67
N ILE A 29 -6.71 -0.26 5.44
CA ILE A 29 -6.28 -1.31 6.37
C ILE A 29 -6.57 -2.68 5.74
N SER A 30 -5.53 -3.35 5.29
CA SER A 30 -5.61 -4.69 4.70
C SER A 30 -5.41 -5.84 5.69
N GLY A 31 -4.96 -5.53 6.92
CA GLY A 31 -4.50 -6.53 7.87
C GLY A 31 -3.07 -7.02 7.61
N GLY A 32 -2.40 -6.50 6.58
CA GLY A 32 -0.98 -6.74 6.31
C GLY A 32 -0.07 -5.83 7.12
N LYS A 33 1.22 -6.20 7.24
CA LYS A 33 2.23 -5.51 8.06
C LYS A 33 2.36 -4.02 7.75
N ASP A 34 2.43 -3.66 6.46
CA ASP A 34 2.75 -2.28 6.05
C ASP A 34 1.61 -1.31 6.41
N SER A 35 0.35 -1.67 6.12
CA SER A 35 -0.81 -0.87 6.52
C SER A 35 -0.96 -0.75 8.04
N THR A 36 -0.64 -1.83 8.76
CA THR A 36 -0.67 -1.87 10.23
C THR A 36 0.36 -0.92 10.84
N ILE A 37 1.60 -0.98 10.36
CA ILE A 37 2.71 -0.17 10.87
C ILE A 37 2.53 1.31 10.49
N ALA A 38 2.09 1.59 9.25
CA ALA A 38 1.77 2.96 8.82
C ALA A 38 0.66 3.57 9.69
N ALA A 39 -0.40 2.82 9.99
CA ALA A 39 -1.49 3.27 10.86
C ALA A 39 -0.99 3.53 12.29
N ALA A 40 -0.19 2.64 12.86
CA ALA A 40 0.38 2.82 14.20
C ALA A 40 1.29 4.04 14.30
N LEU A 41 2.14 4.30 13.28
CA LEU A 41 2.95 5.51 13.19
C LEU A 41 2.09 6.78 13.15
N CYS A 42 0.98 6.75 12.39
CA CYS A 42 0.04 7.86 12.35
C CYS A 42 -0.66 8.07 13.71
N VAL A 43 -1.02 7.00 14.42
CA VAL A 43 -1.60 7.10 15.78
C VAL A 43 -0.60 7.71 16.77
N GLU A 44 0.67 7.30 16.75
CA GLU A 44 1.73 7.89 17.58
C GLU A 44 1.99 9.37 17.25
N ALA A 45 1.84 9.73 15.97
CA ALA A 45 2.09 11.11 15.52
C ALA A 45 0.92 12.05 15.81
N LEU A 46 -0.31 11.64 15.53
CA LEU A 46 -1.49 12.51 15.46
C LEU A 46 -2.51 12.25 16.57
N GLY A 47 -2.41 11.12 17.25
CA GLY A 47 -3.46 10.59 18.13
C GLY A 47 -4.53 9.81 17.36
N LYS A 48 -5.16 8.82 18.01
CA LYS A 48 -6.13 7.90 17.40
C LYS A 48 -7.34 8.59 16.78
N ASP A 49 -7.78 9.72 17.33
CA ASP A 49 -8.98 10.44 16.90
C ASP A 49 -8.79 11.14 15.52
N ARG A 50 -7.53 11.27 15.09
CA ARG A 50 -7.15 11.82 13.77
C ARG A 50 -6.73 10.75 12.77
N VAL A 51 -6.92 9.46 13.09
CA VAL A 51 -6.60 8.35 12.17
C VAL A 51 -7.85 7.56 11.86
N VAL A 52 -8.15 7.38 10.58
CA VAL A 52 -9.32 6.64 10.11
C VAL A 52 -8.88 5.48 9.23
N GLY A 53 -9.24 4.27 9.63
CA GLY A 53 -9.05 3.06 8.85
C GLY A 53 -10.16 2.87 7.82
N VAL A 54 -9.81 2.48 6.60
CA VAL A 54 -10.81 2.09 5.58
C VAL A 54 -10.55 0.65 5.17
N LEU A 55 -11.50 -0.22 5.46
CA LEU A 55 -11.51 -1.62 5.06
C LEU A 55 -12.24 -1.72 3.72
N MET A 56 -11.59 -2.29 2.70
CA MET A 56 -12.15 -2.32 1.34
C MET A 56 -12.11 -3.75 0.78
N PRO A 57 -12.91 -4.67 1.35
CA PRO A 57 -13.01 -6.02 0.82
C PRO A 57 -13.62 -6.01 -0.59
N GLN A 58 -13.21 -6.98 -1.41
CA GLN A 58 -13.86 -7.28 -2.68
C GLN A 58 -14.65 -8.59 -2.53
N GLY A 59 -15.95 -8.48 -2.27
CA GLY A 59 -16.77 -9.63 -1.92
C GLY A 59 -16.52 -10.14 -0.50
N GLU A 60 -16.59 -11.44 -0.31
CA GLU A 60 -16.17 -12.12 0.92
C GLU A 60 -14.64 -12.27 0.90
N GLN A 61 -13.99 -11.93 2.00
CA GLN A 61 -12.54 -11.95 2.13
C GLN A 61 -12.14 -12.64 3.44
N ASP A 62 -11.48 -13.79 3.35
CA ASP A 62 -11.16 -14.64 4.50
C ASP A 62 -10.26 -13.95 5.54
N ASP A 63 -9.36 -13.08 5.09
CA ASP A 63 -8.37 -12.40 5.93
C ASP A 63 -8.83 -11.03 6.48
N ILE A 64 -10.08 -10.62 6.24
CA ILE A 64 -10.64 -9.36 6.78
C ILE A 64 -10.58 -9.32 8.32
N ALA A 65 -10.58 -10.48 8.97
CA ALA A 65 -10.46 -10.59 10.41
C ALA A 65 -9.17 -9.94 10.96
N ASP A 66 -8.07 -9.99 10.20
CA ASP A 66 -6.81 -9.34 10.58
C ASP A 66 -6.91 -7.82 10.50
N ALA A 67 -7.60 -7.28 9.50
CA ALA A 67 -7.87 -5.84 9.41
C ALA A 67 -8.68 -5.35 10.62
N TYR A 68 -9.70 -6.09 11.06
CA TYR A 68 -10.44 -5.77 12.29
C TYR A 68 -9.59 -5.90 13.55
N ARG A 69 -8.64 -6.85 13.60
CA ARG A 69 -7.69 -6.95 14.73
C ARG A 69 -6.82 -5.71 14.82
N VAL A 70 -6.32 -5.20 13.69
CA VAL A 70 -5.55 -3.95 13.63
C VAL A 70 -6.38 -2.77 14.14
N ILE A 71 -7.61 -2.60 13.66
CA ILE A 71 -8.52 -1.53 14.08
C ILE A 71 -8.75 -1.58 15.61
N ARG A 72 -9.06 -2.75 16.15
CA ARG A 72 -9.28 -2.92 17.61
C ARG A 72 -8.01 -2.65 18.41
N HIS A 73 -6.85 -3.12 17.93
CA HIS A 73 -5.58 -2.90 18.60
C HIS A 73 -5.21 -1.41 18.69
N LEU A 74 -5.39 -0.68 17.60
CA LEU A 74 -5.08 0.76 17.54
C LEU A 74 -6.19 1.65 18.14
N GLY A 75 -7.40 1.13 18.30
CA GLY A 75 -8.55 1.87 18.83
C GLY A 75 -8.97 3.06 17.95
N ILE A 76 -8.81 2.94 16.63
CA ILE A 76 -9.13 3.99 15.65
C ILE A 76 -10.55 3.86 15.09
N GLU A 77 -11.10 4.99 14.64
CA GLU A 77 -12.33 5.02 13.81
C GLU A 77 -12.11 4.25 12.51
N TYR A 78 -13.14 3.56 12.01
CA TYR A 78 -13.05 2.89 10.72
C TYR A 78 -14.36 2.89 9.94
N HIS A 79 -14.23 2.72 8.62
CA HIS A 79 -15.34 2.46 7.70
C HIS A 79 -15.04 1.21 6.87
N GLU A 80 -16.04 0.36 6.69
CA GLU A 80 -15.97 -0.76 5.75
C GLU A 80 -16.76 -0.43 4.49
N ILE A 81 -16.08 -0.50 3.35
CA ILE A 81 -16.65 -0.20 2.03
C ILE A 81 -16.31 -1.35 1.09
N ASN A 82 -17.26 -2.25 0.88
CA ASN A 82 -17.09 -3.35 -0.06
C ASN A 82 -17.06 -2.83 -1.49
N ILE A 83 -15.96 -3.09 -2.21
CA ILE A 83 -15.74 -2.57 -3.56
C ILE A 83 -16.23 -3.52 -4.67
N ASP A 84 -16.78 -4.68 -4.34
CA ASP A 84 -17.14 -5.72 -5.31
C ASP A 84 -18.13 -5.23 -6.36
N THR A 85 -19.21 -4.60 -5.94
CA THR A 85 -20.23 -4.05 -6.86
C THR A 85 -19.63 -2.99 -7.80
N ALA A 86 -18.71 -2.16 -7.32
CA ALA A 86 -18.03 -1.15 -8.15
C ALA A 86 -17.14 -1.82 -9.20
N CYS A 87 -16.35 -2.82 -8.80
CA CYS A 87 -15.54 -3.62 -9.72
C CYS A 87 -16.40 -4.32 -10.77
N PHE A 88 -17.44 -5.02 -10.32
CA PHE A 88 -18.35 -5.75 -11.20
C PHE A 88 -19.02 -4.84 -12.24
N ASN A 89 -19.53 -3.69 -11.83
CA ASN A 89 -20.19 -2.77 -12.76
C ASN A 89 -19.23 -2.22 -13.81
N ILE A 90 -17.98 -1.92 -13.44
CA ILE A 90 -16.98 -1.47 -14.41
C ILE A 90 -16.64 -2.61 -15.39
N TYR A 91 -16.38 -3.83 -14.93
CA TYR A 91 -16.15 -4.98 -15.81
C TYR A 91 -17.31 -5.21 -16.77
N LYS A 92 -18.54 -5.21 -16.26
CA LYS A 92 -19.75 -5.34 -17.08
C LYS A 92 -19.85 -4.26 -18.14
N ASN A 93 -19.59 -3.00 -17.78
CA ASN A 93 -19.65 -1.88 -18.72
C ASN A 93 -18.54 -1.95 -19.78
N MET A 94 -17.34 -2.41 -19.42
CA MET A 94 -16.27 -2.67 -20.41
C MET A 94 -16.71 -3.70 -21.46
N ILE A 95 -17.30 -4.80 -21.02
CA ILE A 95 -17.81 -5.85 -21.92
C ILE A 95 -18.96 -5.30 -22.79
N ASN A 96 -19.90 -4.59 -22.18
CA ASN A 96 -21.05 -4.01 -22.90
C ASN A 96 -20.63 -2.92 -23.92
N SER A 97 -19.46 -2.30 -23.73
CA SER A 97 -18.89 -1.33 -24.68
C SER A 97 -18.21 -1.99 -25.90
N GLY A 98 -18.17 -3.32 -25.95
CA GLY A 98 -17.55 -4.09 -27.03
C GLY A 98 -16.11 -4.53 -26.77
N ILE A 99 -15.57 -4.32 -25.54
CA ILE A 99 -14.27 -4.90 -25.19
C ILE A 99 -14.46 -6.41 -24.98
N ASP A 100 -13.66 -7.22 -25.70
CA ASP A 100 -13.74 -8.67 -25.59
C ASP A 100 -13.51 -9.15 -24.15
N ILE A 101 -14.39 -10.02 -23.67
CA ILE A 101 -14.33 -10.60 -22.32
C ILE A 101 -12.97 -11.26 -22.00
N HIS A 102 -12.30 -11.82 -23.00
CA HIS A 102 -10.97 -12.41 -22.82
C HIS A 102 -9.94 -11.37 -22.38
N PHE A 103 -10.04 -10.10 -22.84
CA PHE A 103 -9.17 -9.03 -22.39
C PHE A 103 -9.55 -8.51 -20.99
N VAL A 104 -10.85 -8.47 -20.69
CA VAL A 104 -11.35 -8.04 -19.37
C VAL A 104 -10.93 -9.04 -18.28
N ASN A 105 -10.93 -10.34 -18.59
CA ASN A 105 -10.58 -11.40 -17.64
C ASN A 105 -9.07 -11.68 -17.52
N THR A 106 -8.22 -10.80 -18.04
CA THR A 106 -6.77 -10.98 -17.87
C THR A 106 -6.33 -10.72 -16.42
N PRO A 107 -5.29 -11.42 -15.90
CA PRO A 107 -4.78 -11.18 -14.55
C PRO A 107 -4.43 -9.71 -14.31
N VAL A 108 -3.92 -9.01 -15.32
CA VAL A 108 -3.55 -7.58 -15.22
C VAL A 108 -4.79 -6.71 -14.94
N VAL A 109 -5.91 -6.95 -15.58
CA VAL A 109 -7.15 -6.20 -15.34
C VAL A 109 -7.73 -6.56 -13.98
N GLN A 110 -7.78 -7.86 -13.66
CA GLN A 110 -8.34 -8.38 -12.41
C GLN A 110 -7.56 -7.89 -11.17
N THR A 111 -6.27 -7.62 -11.29
CA THR A 111 -5.44 -7.08 -10.21
C THR A 111 -5.50 -5.55 -10.15
N ASN A 112 -5.35 -4.88 -11.31
CA ASN A 112 -5.16 -3.43 -11.34
C ASN A 112 -6.45 -2.64 -11.14
N LEU A 113 -7.60 -3.14 -11.59
CA LEU A 113 -8.85 -2.42 -11.44
C LEU A 113 -9.28 -2.30 -9.97
N PRO A 114 -9.30 -3.38 -9.17
CA PRO A 114 -9.61 -3.27 -7.74
C PRO A 114 -8.67 -2.33 -6.97
N ALA A 115 -7.37 -2.37 -7.27
CA ALA A 115 -6.40 -1.47 -6.64
C ALA A 115 -6.72 0.01 -6.93
N ARG A 116 -7.15 0.34 -8.16
CA ARG A 116 -7.56 1.71 -8.52
C ARG A 116 -8.89 2.10 -7.90
N ILE A 117 -9.84 1.18 -7.77
CA ILE A 117 -11.11 1.43 -7.08
C ILE A 117 -10.86 1.69 -5.59
N ARG A 118 -9.98 0.93 -4.94
CA ARG A 118 -9.55 1.20 -3.56
C ARG A 118 -8.95 2.60 -3.41
N MET A 119 -8.07 3.00 -4.32
CA MET A 119 -7.52 4.36 -4.34
C MET A 119 -8.62 5.42 -4.45
N THR A 120 -9.53 5.27 -5.41
CA THR A 120 -10.66 6.20 -5.59
C THR A 120 -11.55 6.27 -4.34
N THR A 121 -11.79 5.13 -3.69
CA THR A 121 -12.56 5.04 -2.44
C THR A 121 -11.85 5.79 -1.30
N LEU A 122 -10.54 5.60 -1.13
CA LEU A 122 -9.75 6.30 -0.12
C LEU A 122 -9.80 7.82 -0.30
N TYR A 123 -9.61 8.30 -1.52
CA TYR A 123 -9.71 9.73 -1.81
C TYR A 123 -11.14 10.27 -1.65
N GLY A 124 -12.16 9.47 -1.94
CA GLY A 124 -13.56 9.81 -1.65
C GLY A 124 -13.81 10.00 -0.16
N VAL A 125 -13.32 9.06 0.68
CA VAL A 125 -13.39 9.17 2.15
C VAL A 125 -12.57 10.36 2.64
N ALA A 126 -11.37 10.56 2.11
CA ALA A 126 -10.52 11.69 2.49
C ALA A 126 -11.17 13.04 2.19
N ALA A 127 -11.82 13.18 1.02
CA ALA A 127 -12.57 14.38 0.67
C ALA A 127 -13.77 14.62 1.61
N ALA A 128 -14.49 13.56 1.97
CA ALA A 128 -15.66 13.65 2.86
C ALA A 128 -15.28 14.02 4.31
N LEU A 129 -14.11 13.54 4.80
CA LEU A 129 -13.69 13.72 6.19
C LEU A 129 -12.60 14.79 6.37
N GLY A 130 -12.21 15.50 5.32
CA GLY A 130 -11.14 16.51 5.38
C GLY A 130 -9.78 15.90 5.67
N GLY A 131 -9.47 14.75 5.08
CA GLY A 131 -8.25 13.97 5.36
C GLY A 131 -7.18 14.01 4.28
N ARG A 132 -6.08 13.29 4.54
CA ARG A 132 -4.97 12.98 3.62
C ARG A 132 -4.80 11.48 3.53
N VAL A 133 -4.65 10.96 2.32
CA VAL A 133 -4.48 9.52 2.07
C VAL A 133 -3.04 9.10 2.35
N CYS A 134 -2.89 8.14 3.24
CA CYS A 134 -1.60 7.50 3.53
C CYS A 134 -1.27 6.42 2.50
N ASN A 135 -0.13 6.55 1.82
CA ASN A 135 0.46 5.46 1.07
C ASN A 135 1.21 4.52 2.03
N THR A 136 1.03 3.22 1.89
CA THR A 136 1.63 2.21 2.79
C THR A 136 2.76 1.41 2.15
N SER A 137 3.16 1.74 0.90
CA SER A 137 4.22 1.03 0.20
C SER A 137 5.58 1.25 0.87
N ASN A 138 6.38 0.18 0.98
CA ASN A 138 7.76 0.23 1.43
C ASN A 138 8.75 0.38 0.26
N TYR A 139 10.04 0.62 0.56
CA TYR A 139 11.06 0.85 -0.47
C TYR A 139 11.30 -0.37 -1.36
N SER A 140 11.28 -1.58 -0.80
CA SER A 140 11.52 -2.81 -1.56
C SER A 140 10.44 -3.01 -2.63
N GLU A 141 9.17 -2.77 -2.30
CA GLU A 141 8.04 -2.81 -3.24
C GLU A 141 8.15 -1.73 -4.32
N VAL A 142 8.43 -0.50 -3.89
CA VAL A 142 8.57 0.65 -4.81
C VAL A 142 9.69 0.40 -5.82
N TYR A 143 10.83 -0.13 -5.37
CA TYR A 143 11.98 -0.35 -6.23
C TYR A 143 11.71 -1.36 -7.35
N VAL A 144 11.07 -2.48 -7.04
CA VAL A 144 10.72 -3.51 -8.03
C VAL A 144 9.37 -3.27 -8.71
N GLY A 145 8.68 -2.17 -8.33
CA GLY A 145 7.38 -1.78 -8.88
C GLY A 145 6.26 -2.76 -8.59
N TYR A 146 6.30 -3.41 -7.43
CA TYR A 146 5.23 -4.28 -6.96
C TYR A 146 4.06 -3.45 -6.43
N SER A 147 3.43 -2.73 -7.33
CA SER A 147 2.25 -1.89 -7.10
C SER A 147 1.54 -1.60 -8.42
N THR A 148 0.28 -1.20 -8.33
CA THR A 148 -0.51 -0.71 -9.46
C THR A 148 -0.33 0.79 -9.62
N LYS A 149 0.14 1.22 -10.79
CA LYS A 149 0.22 2.66 -11.11
C LYS A 149 -1.17 3.29 -10.99
N TRP A 150 -1.27 4.40 -10.25
CA TRP A 150 -2.52 5.10 -9.96
C TRP A 150 -3.54 4.23 -9.18
N GLY A 151 -3.05 3.24 -8.43
CA GLY A 151 -3.80 2.43 -7.48
C GLY A 151 -3.15 2.52 -6.10
N ASP A 152 -2.72 1.39 -5.57
CA ASP A 152 -2.03 1.27 -4.27
C ASP A 152 -0.68 2.01 -4.18
N GLY A 153 -0.07 2.37 -5.33
CA GLY A 153 1.17 3.13 -5.38
C GLY A 153 1.05 4.64 -5.08
N VAL A 154 -0.16 5.19 -4.84
CA VAL A 154 -0.37 6.62 -4.60
C VAL A 154 -0.83 6.93 -3.18
N GLY A 155 -0.71 8.20 -2.80
CA GLY A 155 -1.13 8.78 -1.54
C GLY A 155 -0.67 10.22 -1.46
N ASP A 156 -1.14 10.94 -0.44
CA ASP A 156 -0.71 12.32 -0.18
C ASP A 156 0.58 12.35 0.63
N PHE A 157 0.84 11.32 1.43
CA PHE A 157 2.07 11.12 2.18
C PHE A 157 2.40 9.63 2.31
N ALA A 158 3.67 9.27 2.49
CA ALA A 158 4.16 7.90 2.43
C ALA A 158 5.23 7.63 3.49
N PRO A 159 4.86 7.29 4.73
CA PRO A 159 5.79 7.18 5.87
C PRO A 159 6.79 6.02 5.73
N LEU A 160 6.46 5.00 4.95
CA LEU A 160 7.30 3.79 4.81
C LEU A 160 8.11 3.75 3.51
N ARG A 161 7.91 4.68 2.59
CA ARG A 161 8.39 4.61 1.20
C ARG A 161 9.92 4.49 1.04
N ASN A 162 10.66 4.95 2.02
CA ASN A 162 12.12 4.96 2.00
C ASN A 162 12.75 3.85 2.85
N PHE A 163 11.94 2.96 3.43
CA PHE A 163 12.40 1.92 4.34
C PHE A 163 12.23 0.53 3.73
N PHE A 164 13.22 -0.33 3.92
CA PHE A 164 13.17 -1.73 3.53
C PHE A 164 12.16 -2.53 4.36
N VAL A 165 11.72 -3.68 3.84
CA VAL A 165 10.79 -4.56 4.57
C VAL A 165 11.34 -4.96 5.95
N SER A 166 12.62 -5.29 6.07
CA SER A 166 13.25 -5.60 7.35
C SER A 166 13.18 -4.45 8.34
N GLU A 167 13.37 -3.22 7.86
CA GLU A 167 13.31 -2.00 8.66
C GLU A 167 11.87 -1.68 9.09
N VAL A 168 10.90 -1.93 8.21
CA VAL A 168 9.47 -1.77 8.53
C VAL A 168 9.04 -2.75 9.63
N ILE A 169 9.49 -4.01 9.59
CA ILE A 169 9.24 -4.99 10.64
C ILE A 169 9.84 -4.52 11.98
N ASP A 170 11.07 -4.01 11.97
CA ASP A 170 11.72 -3.46 13.17
C ASP A 170 10.97 -2.25 13.75
N LEU A 171 10.40 -1.39 12.90
CA LEU A 171 9.50 -0.31 13.34
C LEU A 171 8.25 -0.85 14.02
N GLY A 172 7.65 -1.92 13.49
CA GLY A 172 6.51 -2.59 14.11
C GLY A 172 6.81 -3.07 15.53
N ARG A 173 8.00 -3.64 15.76
CA ARG A 173 8.47 -4.04 17.09
C ARG A 173 8.67 -2.85 18.03
N GLN A 174 9.25 -1.75 17.54
CA GLN A 174 9.40 -0.51 18.32
C GLN A 174 8.05 0.12 18.71
N LEU A 175 7.00 -0.14 17.92
CA LEU A 175 5.62 0.31 18.18
C LEU A 175 4.85 -0.66 19.10
N ASN A 176 5.50 -1.74 19.57
CA ASN A 176 4.90 -2.80 20.39
C ASN A 176 3.67 -3.46 19.74
N LEU A 177 3.66 -3.56 18.41
CA LEU A 177 2.60 -4.26 17.69
C LEU A 177 2.70 -5.79 17.90
N PRO A 178 1.59 -6.52 17.88
CA PRO A 178 1.61 -7.99 17.93
C PRO A 178 2.48 -8.58 16.83
N GLU A 179 3.40 -9.49 17.20
CA GLU A 179 4.40 -10.05 16.28
C GLU A 179 3.73 -10.72 15.07
N ASP A 180 2.63 -11.43 15.26
CA ASP A 180 1.88 -12.11 14.20
C ASP A 180 1.27 -11.15 13.16
N LEU A 181 1.03 -9.88 13.52
CA LEU A 181 0.56 -8.86 12.58
C LEU A 181 1.71 -8.23 11.76
N ILE A 182 2.93 -8.21 12.31
CA ILE A 182 4.07 -7.56 11.65
C ILE A 182 4.94 -8.54 10.84
N ILE A 183 4.87 -9.85 11.12
CA ILE A 183 5.61 -10.88 10.36
C ILE A 183 4.72 -11.66 9.38
N LYS A 184 3.42 -11.33 9.30
CA LYS A 184 2.50 -11.99 8.35
C LYS A 184 3.07 -11.93 6.94
N THR A 185 3.17 -13.09 6.30
CA THR A 185 3.63 -13.18 4.91
C THR A 185 2.72 -12.35 4.01
N PRO A 186 3.27 -11.39 3.25
CA PRO A 186 2.47 -10.56 2.36
C PRO A 186 1.80 -11.40 1.28
N SER A 187 0.50 -11.16 1.07
CA SER A 187 -0.27 -11.74 -0.03
C SER A 187 -1.16 -10.66 -0.64
N ASP A 188 -1.41 -10.76 -1.93
CA ASP A 188 -2.31 -9.84 -2.64
C ASP A 188 -3.80 -10.08 -2.32
N GLY A 189 -4.11 -11.11 -1.53
CA GLY A 189 -5.47 -11.50 -1.16
C GLY A 189 -6.33 -12.01 -2.35
N MET A 190 -5.75 -12.18 -3.53
CA MET A 190 -6.47 -12.50 -4.76
C MET A 190 -5.94 -13.74 -5.48
N SER A 191 -4.62 -13.90 -5.59
CA SER A 191 -4.00 -15.01 -6.34
C SER A 191 -3.82 -16.29 -5.53
N GLY A 192 -4.00 -16.24 -4.21
CA GLY A 192 -3.66 -17.35 -3.30
C GLY A 192 -2.14 -17.59 -3.15
N LYS A 193 -1.33 -16.71 -3.72
CA LYS A 193 0.15 -16.75 -3.67
C LYS A 193 0.67 -15.59 -2.84
N THR A 194 1.88 -15.79 -2.33
CA THR A 194 2.61 -14.69 -1.67
C THR A 194 3.16 -13.71 -2.72
N ASP A 195 3.49 -12.49 -2.26
CA ASP A 195 4.13 -11.49 -3.10
C ASP A 195 5.45 -12.00 -3.67
N GLU A 196 6.25 -12.71 -2.86
CA GLU A 196 7.53 -13.28 -3.27
C GLU A 196 7.38 -14.39 -4.33
N GLU A 197 6.34 -15.23 -4.21
CA GLU A 197 6.01 -16.23 -5.23
C GLU A 197 5.60 -15.56 -6.55
N ASN A 198 4.79 -14.50 -6.49
CA ASN A 198 4.38 -13.72 -7.67
C ASN A 198 5.56 -12.98 -8.30
N MET A 199 6.46 -12.44 -7.49
CA MET A 199 7.68 -11.80 -7.97
C MET A 199 8.73 -12.82 -8.42
N GLY A 200 8.79 -13.99 -7.75
CA GLY A 200 9.82 -15.02 -7.89
C GLY A 200 11.22 -14.53 -7.48
N ILE A 201 11.27 -13.59 -6.57
CA ILE A 201 12.42 -13.07 -5.81
C ILE A 201 11.92 -12.71 -4.42
N THR A 202 12.78 -12.85 -3.40
CA THR A 202 12.43 -12.49 -2.03
C THR A 202 12.76 -11.04 -1.71
N TYR A 203 12.09 -10.47 -0.71
CA TYR A 203 12.44 -9.14 -0.21
C TYR A 203 13.85 -9.09 0.37
N GLU A 204 14.32 -10.18 1.00
CA GLU A 204 15.70 -10.31 1.48
C GLU A 204 16.72 -10.21 0.33
N GLU A 205 16.46 -10.86 -0.81
CA GLU A 205 17.30 -10.79 -2.00
C GLU A 205 17.34 -9.37 -2.58
N ILE A 206 16.20 -8.69 -2.62
CA ILE A 206 16.08 -7.29 -3.07
C ILE A 206 16.91 -6.38 -2.15
N GLU A 207 16.71 -6.48 -0.84
CA GLU A 207 17.45 -5.68 0.14
C GLU A 207 18.95 -5.92 0.08
N LYS A 208 19.36 -7.19 0.02
CA LYS A 208 20.76 -7.57 -0.09
C LYS A 208 21.42 -6.96 -1.32
N TYR A 209 20.72 -7.01 -2.48
CA TYR A 209 21.20 -6.38 -3.72
C TYR A 209 21.36 -4.87 -3.56
N LEU A 210 20.35 -4.19 -3.00
CA LEU A 210 20.33 -2.74 -2.86
C LEU A 210 21.34 -2.22 -1.84
N LYS A 211 21.66 -3.01 -0.82
CA LYS A 211 22.71 -2.73 0.17
C LYS A 211 24.12 -3.09 -0.32
N GLY A 212 24.29 -3.47 -1.61
CA GLY A 212 25.58 -3.84 -2.20
C GLY A 212 26.08 -5.23 -1.80
N GLY A 213 25.21 -6.07 -1.21
CA GLY A 213 25.54 -7.44 -0.85
C GLY A 213 25.55 -8.39 -2.07
N HIS A 214 26.17 -9.54 -1.91
CA HIS A 214 26.28 -10.53 -2.97
C HIS A 214 24.95 -11.28 -3.19
N VAL A 215 24.42 -11.21 -4.40
CA VAL A 215 23.31 -12.03 -4.92
C VAL A 215 23.78 -12.75 -6.20
N SER A 216 23.12 -13.84 -6.59
CA SER A 216 23.45 -14.53 -7.83
C SER A 216 23.17 -13.63 -9.04
N ARG A 217 23.89 -13.87 -10.16
CA ARG A 217 23.64 -13.14 -11.42
C ARG A 217 22.18 -13.22 -11.87
N LYS A 218 21.54 -14.37 -11.67
CA LYS A 218 20.13 -14.59 -12.03
C LYS A 218 19.19 -13.68 -11.22
N GLN A 219 19.42 -13.57 -9.91
CA GLN A 219 18.66 -12.69 -9.01
C GLN A 219 18.89 -11.22 -9.37
N ALA A 220 20.13 -10.79 -9.54
CA ALA A 220 20.45 -9.42 -9.94
C ALA A 220 19.75 -9.01 -11.25
N LEU A 221 19.83 -9.85 -12.30
CA LEU A 221 19.16 -9.59 -13.56
C LEU A 221 17.65 -9.47 -13.43
N LYS A 222 17.02 -10.29 -12.57
CA LYS A 222 15.59 -10.25 -12.33
C LYS A 222 15.19 -8.96 -11.59
N ILE A 223 15.96 -8.54 -10.60
CA ILE A 223 15.74 -7.29 -9.87
C ILE A 223 15.84 -6.08 -10.82
N ILE A 224 16.90 -6.05 -11.64
CA ILE A 224 17.12 -4.99 -12.63
C ILE A 224 15.99 -4.93 -13.67
N ASP A 225 15.58 -6.08 -14.20
CA ASP A 225 14.47 -6.14 -15.18
C ASP A 225 13.17 -5.60 -14.59
N ARG A 226 12.82 -6.01 -13.35
CA ARG A 226 11.63 -5.48 -12.66
C ARG A 226 11.74 -3.99 -12.42
N HIS A 227 12.86 -3.53 -11.90
CA HIS A 227 13.10 -2.10 -11.67
C HIS A 227 12.92 -1.29 -12.96
N THR A 228 13.60 -1.71 -14.04
CA THR A 228 13.53 -1.02 -15.34
C THR A 228 12.10 -0.94 -15.88
N LYS A 229 11.33 -2.02 -15.76
CA LYS A 229 9.91 -2.07 -16.16
C LYS A 229 9.02 -1.21 -15.25
N ALA A 230 9.46 -0.95 -14.02
CA ALA A 230 8.69 -0.25 -13.01
C ALA A 230 8.91 1.26 -12.97
N VAL A 231 10.00 1.78 -13.53
CA VAL A 231 10.37 3.21 -13.47
C VAL A 231 9.20 4.13 -13.83
N HIS A 232 8.41 3.78 -14.85
CA HIS A 232 7.25 4.58 -15.28
C HIS A 232 6.15 4.70 -14.22
N LYS A 233 6.17 3.88 -13.16
CA LYS A 233 5.19 3.94 -12.06
C LYS A 233 5.54 4.99 -11.02
N THR A 234 6.82 5.38 -10.92
CA THR A 234 7.36 6.25 -9.87
C THR A 234 7.72 7.65 -10.35
N ILE A 235 7.81 7.86 -11.66
CA ILE A 235 8.11 9.16 -12.27
C ILE A 235 6.85 10.02 -12.42
N ASN A 236 7.04 11.32 -12.45
CA ASN A 236 5.97 12.27 -12.81
C ASN A 236 5.47 12.00 -14.23
N ILE A 237 4.23 12.46 -14.51
CA ILE A 237 3.65 12.34 -15.85
C ILE A 237 4.58 13.06 -16.86
N PRO A 238 5.13 12.35 -17.84
CA PRO A 238 5.93 13.00 -18.88
C PRO A 238 5.08 14.02 -19.64
N SER A 239 5.63 15.20 -19.84
CA SER A 239 4.97 16.27 -20.60
C SER A 239 5.84 16.68 -21.78
N CYS A 240 5.19 17.15 -22.86
CA CYS A 240 5.90 17.69 -23.99
C CYS A 240 6.69 18.96 -23.57
N PRO A 241 7.99 19.06 -23.87
CA PRO A 241 8.73 20.29 -23.58
C PRO A 241 8.14 21.45 -24.39
N ARG A 242 8.16 22.65 -23.81
CA ARG A 242 7.87 23.85 -24.58
C ARG A 242 9.06 24.09 -25.51
N SER A 243 8.81 24.29 -26.82
CA SER A 243 9.79 24.73 -27.80
C SER A 243 10.33 26.12 -27.49
#